data_f415bf4545b45854cb2141d1e05428ea
#
_entry.id   f415bf4545b45854cb2141d1e05428ea
#
_cell.length_a   1.000
_cell.length_b   1.000
_cell.length_c   1.000
_cell.angle_alpha   90.00
_cell.angle_beta   90.00
_cell.angle_gamma   90.00
#
_symmetry.space_group_name_H-M   'P 1'
#
loop_
_entity.id
_entity.type
_entity.pdbx_description
1 polymer ?
#
loop_
_entity_poly.entity_id
_entity_poly.type
_entity_poly.pdbx_seq_one_letter_code
_entity_poly.pdbx_strand_id
1 'polypeptide(L)'
;MSENNIRDETIRINLTRNTYTYIVTSSLVLWLIAVSLWMQGTIDRNIIIAHNALYEHSIISGIFEFFTQYGMVLIAGVYILNLLLSYKIENLKSSYPLYVVVLLSFGLGGIAGDLLKEVFDRARPAVELAGQIIRTHVSASPAFPSGHATKSMALALPYFLLSSGSHHLNRIFKITVFSIAILVCYARIALQAHYVSDVLAGIGTATAFVPIAVFLSNKIYKLNRVDEKKLERMVTRLGFVLLLLILYLTFEGTLR
;
A
#
# COMPACT_ATOMS: atom_id res chain seq x y z
N MET A 1 -41.86 31.55 6.12
CA MET A 1 -40.90 31.21 5.05
C MET A 1 -39.74 30.53 5.75
N SER A 2 -39.74 29.22 5.76
CA SER A 2 -38.66 28.44 6.36
C SER A 2 -37.57 28.27 5.33
N GLU A 3 -36.45 28.91 5.55
CA GLU A 3 -35.22 28.61 4.82
C GLU A 3 -34.88 27.13 5.06
N ASN A 4 -35.08 26.34 4.03
CA ASN A 4 -34.58 24.96 3.98
C ASN A 4 -33.07 25.01 4.12
N ASN A 5 -32.57 24.71 5.31
CA ASN A 5 -31.20 24.24 5.52
C ASN A 5 -31.06 22.92 4.76
N ILE A 6 -30.77 22.98 3.47
CA ILE A 6 -30.23 21.87 2.71
C ILE A 6 -28.86 21.62 3.35
N ARG A 7 -28.82 20.73 4.35
CA ARG A 7 -27.55 20.22 4.87
C ARG A 7 -26.78 19.70 3.67
N ASP A 8 -25.57 20.20 3.50
CA ASP A 8 -24.63 19.73 2.49
C ASP A 8 -24.33 18.26 2.81
N GLU A 9 -25.14 17.33 2.25
CA GLU A 9 -25.08 15.87 2.48
C GLU A 9 -23.87 15.23 1.81
N THR A 10 -22.91 16.04 1.39
CA THR A 10 -21.71 15.52 0.72
C THR A 10 -20.83 14.70 1.69
N ILE A 11 -20.41 13.54 1.20
CA ILE A 11 -19.51 12.64 1.94
C ILE A 11 -18.18 13.36 2.23
N ARG A 12 -17.70 13.23 3.46
CA ARG A 12 -16.42 13.80 3.89
C ARG A 12 -15.69 12.90 4.87
N ILE A 13 -14.40 12.69 4.60
CA ILE A 13 -13.49 11.99 5.51
C ILE A 13 -12.77 13.05 6.35
N ASN A 14 -12.96 13.01 7.66
CA ASN A 14 -12.35 13.97 8.58
C ASN A 14 -11.09 13.38 9.22
N LEU A 15 -9.95 14.00 8.96
CA LEU A 15 -8.71 13.78 9.72
C LEU A 15 -8.66 14.79 10.86
N THR A 16 -8.56 14.30 12.10
CA THR A 16 -8.26 15.20 13.22
C THR A 16 -6.85 15.76 13.06
N ARG A 17 -6.59 16.93 13.63
CA ARG A 17 -5.25 17.55 13.62
C ARG A 17 -4.19 16.57 14.15
N ASN A 18 -4.51 15.86 15.21
CA ASN A 18 -3.58 14.89 15.81
C ASN A 18 -3.28 13.73 14.86
N THR A 19 -4.32 13.15 14.24
CA THR A 19 -4.15 12.06 13.26
C THR A 19 -3.28 12.51 12.08
N TYR A 20 -3.55 13.72 11.54
CA TYR A 20 -2.74 14.29 10.48
C TYR A 20 -1.27 14.43 10.90
N THR A 21 -1.02 15.02 12.08
CA THR A 21 0.32 15.19 12.63
C THR A 21 1.03 13.84 12.80
N TYR A 22 0.36 12.83 13.38
CA TYR A 22 0.95 11.49 13.54
C TYR A 22 1.32 10.84 12.20
N ILE A 23 0.49 10.95 11.18
CA ILE A 23 0.78 10.38 9.86
C ILE A 23 2.01 11.07 9.24
N VAL A 24 2.05 12.40 9.26
CA VAL A 24 3.17 13.17 8.69
C VAL A 24 4.47 12.92 9.45
N THR A 25 4.44 12.97 10.78
CA THR A 25 5.64 12.72 11.59
C THR A 25 6.14 11.29 11.43
N SER A 26 5.25 10.28 11.38
CA SER A 26 5.63 8.89 11.13
C SER A 26 6.31 8.72 9.76
N SER A 27 5.79 9.37 8.72
CA SER A 27 6.42 9.37 7.39
C SER A 27 7.83 9.96 7.44
N LEU A 28 8.00 11.12 8.06
CA LEU A 28 9.31 11.78 8.21
C LEU A 28 10.31 10.92 9.00
N VAL A 29 9.86 10.32 10.10
CA VAL A 29 10.70 9.43 10.92
C VAL A 29 11.15 8.21 10.12
N LEU A 30 10.25 7.58 9.37
CA LEU A 30 10.58 6.43 8.50
C LEU A 30 11.62 6.81 7.44
N TRP A 31 11.47 7.98 6.81
CA TRP A 31 12.44 8.48 5.84
C TRP A 31 13.79 8.80 6.48
N LEU A 32 13.83 9.43 7.66
CA LEU A 32 15.07 9.71 8.39
C LEU A 32 15.80 8.43 8.77
N ILE A 33 15.08 7.42 9.28
CA ILE A 33 15.66 6.11 9.59
C ILE A 33 16.19 5.44 8.31
N ALA A 34 15.41 5.45 7.24
CA ALA A 34 15.81 4.85 5.97
C ALA A 34 17.10 5.47 5.41
N VAL A 35 17.17 6.79 5.36
CA VAL A 35 18.38 7.51 4.88
C VAL A 35 19.57 7.24 5.79
N SER A 36 19.38 7.26 7.13
CA SER A 36 20.44 6.96 8.09
C SER A 36 21.01 5.55 7.92
N LEU A 37 20.14 4.53 7.76
CA LEU A 37 20.55 3.15 7.51
C LEU A 37 21.32 3.02 6.19
N TRP A 38 20.83 3.68 5.13
CA TRP A 38 21.51 3.67 3.84
C TRP A 38 22.88 4.33 3.92
N MET A 39 22.99 5.50 4.56
CA MET A 39 24.29 6.21 4.70
C MET A 39 25.31 5.40 5.51
N GLN A 40 24.88 4.71 6.57
CA GLN A 40 25.75 3.81 7.32
C GLN A 40 26.13 2.56 6.54
N GLY A 41 25.22 2.02 5.75
CA GLY A 41 25.40 0.85 4.87
C GLY A 41 25.63 -0.49 5.58
N THR A 42 26.34 -0.52 6.70
CA THR A 42 26.76 -1.76 7.40
C THR A 42 25.57 -2.59 7.88
N ILE A 43 24.59 -1.95 8.52
CA ILE A 43 23.39 -2.64 9.06
C ILE A 43 22.58 -3.23 7.90
N ASP A 44 22.32 -2.44 6.87
CA ASP A 44 21.60 -2.87 5.66
C ASP A 44 22.25 -4.11 5.03
N ARG A 45 23.57 -4.08 4.81
CA ARG A 45 24.34 -5.18 4.21
C ARG A 45 24.30 -6.44 5.09
N ASN A 46 24.57 -6.29 6.37
CA ASN A 46 24.61 -7.43 7.31
C ASN A 46 23.25 -8.13 7.40
N ILE A 47 22.14 -7.39 7.43
CA ILE A 47 20.80 -7.96 7.42
C ILE A 47 20.57 -8.76 6.13
N ILE A 48 20.92 -8.24 4.96
CA ILE A 48 20.73 -8.94 3.69
C ILE A 48 21.58 -10.21 3.62
N ILE A 49 22.84 -10.17 4.06
CA ILE A 49 23.72 -11.35 4.11
C ILE A 49 23.16 -12.40 5.08
N ALA A 50 22.65 -11.98 6.25
CA ALA A 50 22.03 -12.90 7.21
C ALA A 50 20.79 -13.62 6.65
N HIS A 51 20.16 -13.10 5.61
CA HIS A 51 19.01 -13.75 4.95
C HIS A 51 19.40 -14.84 3.93
N ASN A 52 20.70 -15.13 3.73
CA ASN A 52 21.14 -16.24 2.86
C ASN A 52 20.47 -17.56 3.26
N ALA A 53 20.47 -17.90 4.56
CA ALA A 53 19.86 -19.13 5.04
C ALA A 53 18.34 -19.24 4.75
N LEU A 54 17.61 -18.12 4.80
CA LEU A 54 16.20 -18.09 4.44
C LEU A 54 15.98 -18.26 2.94
N TYR A 55 16.85 -17.66 2.14
CA TYR A 55 16.78 -17.75 0.68
C TYR A 55 17.10 -19.17 0.17
N GLU A 56 18.06 -19.87 0.79
CA GLU A 56 18.41 -21.27 0.47
C GLU A 56 17.26 -22.24 0.74
N HIS A 57 16.40 -21.93 1.71
CA HIS A 57 15.29 -22.82 2.06
C HIS A 57 14.16 -22.70 1.05
N SER A 58 14.05 -23.66 0.13
CA SER A 58 13.14 -23.61 -1.03
C SER A 58 11.65 -23.37 -0.68
N ILE A 59 11.15 -23.93 0.42
CA ILE A 59 9.76 -23.72 0.85
C ILE A 59 9.57 -22.29 1.36
N ILE A 60 10.51 -21.78 2.15
CA ILE A 60 10.43 -20.43 2.74
C ILE A 60 10.57 -19.36 1.66
N SER A 61 11.54 -19.51 0.77
CA SER A 61 11.72 -18.60 -0.37
C SER A 61 10.50 -18.60 -1.29
N GLY A 62 9.92 -19.79 -1.57
CA GLY A 62 8.69 -19.92 -2.36
C GLY A 62 7.48 -19.20 -1.73
N ILE A 63 7.33 -19.21 -0.40
CA ILE A 63 6.30 -18.43 0.30
C ILE A 63 6.51 -16.93 0.07
N PHE A 64 7.73 -16.43 0.19
CA PHE A 64 8.01 -15.00 -0.01
C PHE A 64 7.88 -14.59 -1.47
N GLU A 65 8.26 -15.45 -2.42
CA GLU A 65 8.00 -15.24 -3.85
C GLU A 65 6.50 -15.12 -4.12
N PHE A 66 5.68 -15.99 -3.55
CA PHE A 66 4.23 -15.92 -3.65
C PHE A 66 3.69 -14.56 -3.14
N PHE A 67 4.10 -14.10 -1.95
CA PHE A 67 3.67 -12.80 -1.45
C PHE A 67 4.18 -11.63 -2.28
N THR A 68 5.39 -11.72 -2.83
CA THR A 68 5.93 -10.71 -3.73
C THR A 68 5.11 -10.61 -5.02
N GLN A 69 4.74 -11.74 -5.59
CA GLN A 69 4.02 -11.82 -6.86
C GLN A 69 2.53 -11.51 -6.71
N TYR A 70 1.89 -12.10 -5.70
CA TYR A 70 0.43 -12.06 -5.56
C TYR A 70 -0.07 -11.18 -4.41
N GLY A 71 0.79 -10.64 -3.55
CA GLY A 71 0.35 -9.92 -2.35
C GLY A 71 -0.57 -8.73 -2.64
N MET A 72 -0.30 -7.94 -3.68
CA MET A 72 -1.18 -6.83 -4.07
C MET A 72 -2.51 -7.33 -4.64
N VAL A 73 -2.51 -8.45 -5.36
CA VAL A 73 -3.72 -9.12 -5.87
C VAL A 73 -4.57 -9.64 -4.71
N LEU A 74 -3.94 -10.23 -3.69
CA LEU A 74 -4.63 -10.67 -2.47
C LEU A 74 -5.27 -9.49 -1.73
N ILE A 75 -4.56 -8.36 -1.58
CA ILE A 75 -5.13 -7.15 -0.97
C ILE A 75 -6.36 -6.68 -1.76
N ALA A 76 -6.28 -6.61 -3.07
CA ALA A 76 -7.40 -6.23 -3.92
C ALA A 76 -8.56 -7.23 -3.82
N GLY A 77 -8.28 -8.54 -3.73
CA GLY A 77 -9.28 -9.58 -3.48
C GLY A 77 -10.02 -9.40 -2.15
N VAL A 78 -9.30 -9.00 -1.08
CA VAL A 78 -9.92 -8.67 0.22
C VAL A 78 -10.85 -7.47 0.11
N TYR A 79 -10.50 -6.44 -0.66
CA TYR A 79 -11.39 -5.30 -0.92
C TYR A 79 -12.64 -5.70 -1.70
N ILE A 80 -12.50 -6.55 -2.71
CA ILE A 80 -13.63 -7.08 -3.47
C ILE A 80 -14.55 -7.92 -2.57
N LEU A 81 -13.98 -8.77 -1.72
CA LEU A 81 -14.76 -9.54 -0.75
C LEU A 81 -15.50 -8.63 0.22
N ASN A 82 -14.85 -7.58 0.76
CA ASN A 82 -15.51 -6.59 1.60
C ASN A 82 -16.68 -5.93 0.85
N LEU A 83 -16.49 -5.53 -0.41
CA LEU A 83 -17.53 -4.94 -1.23
C LEU A 83 -18.70 -5.92 -1.46
N LEU A 84 -18.43 -7.17 -1.81
CA LEU A 84 -19.47 -8.18 -2.03
C LEU A 84 -20.29 -8.45 -0.76
N LEU A 85 -19.63 -8.55 0.40
CA LEU A 85 -20.31 -8.76 1.67
C LEU A 85 -21.12 -7.53 2.12
N SER A 86 -20.73 -6.33 1.72
CA SER A 86 -21.43 -5.08 2.06
C SER A 86 -22.85 -5.00 1.47
N TYR A 87 -23.17 -5.77 0.41
CA TYR A 87 -24.53 -5.90 -0.09
C TYR A 87 -25.47 -6.59 0.90
N LYS A 88 -24.94 -7.44 1.81
CA LYS A 88 -25.70 -8.13 2.84
C LYS A 88 -25.48 -7.54 4.24
N ILE A 89 -24.34 -6.91 4.48
CA ILE A 89 -23.91 -6.42 5.79
C ILE A 89 -23.70 -4.91 5.70
N GLU A 90 -24.75 -4.15 6.07
CA GLU A 90 -24.80 -2.69 5.96
C GLU A 90 -23.61 -1.99 6.65
N ASN A 91 -23.16 -2.52 7.79
CA ASN A 91 -22.04 -1.97 8.55
C ASN A 91 -20.72 -1.90 7.75
N LEU A 92 -20.56 -2.71 6.69
CA LEU A 92 -19.38 -2.68 5.83
C LEU A 92 -19.37 -1.48 4.86
N LYS A 93 -20.53 -0.89 4.56
CA LYS A 93 -20.64 0.30 3.72
C LYS A 93 -19.96 1.53 4.32
N SER A 94 -19.72 1.55 5.62
CA SER A 94 -18.95 2.59 6.31
C SER A 94 -17.53 2.76 5.74
N SER A 95 -17.00 1.73 5.05
CA SER A 95 -15.70 1.75 4.40
C SER A 95 -15.71 2.38 3.00
N TYR A 96 -16.86 2.60 2.38
CA TYR A 96 -16.96 3.07 1.00
C TYR A 96 -16.19 4.36 0.71
N PRO A 97 -16.23 5.40 1.58
CA PRO A 97 -15.45 6.60 1.33
C PRO A 97 -13.94 6.35 1.22
N LEU A 98 -13.44 5.28 1.85
CA LEU A 98 -12.02 4.96 1.87
C LEU A 98 -11.50 4.33 0.57
N TYR A 99 -12.38 3.73 -0.27
CA TYR A 99 -11.96 3.10 -1.53
C TYR A 99 -11.29 4.11 -2.48
N VAL A 100 -11.84 5.32 -2.57
CA VAL A 100 -11.23 6.38 -3.39
C VAL A 100 -9.90 6.84 -2.81
N VAL A 101 -9.80 6.95 -1.47
CA VAL A 101 -8.54 7.29 -0.80
C VAL A 101 -7.48 6.22 -1.06
N VAL A 102 -7.84 4.94 -0.96
CA VAL A 102 -6.94 3.81 -1.24
C VAL A 102 -6.39 3.90 -2.67
N LEU A 103 -7.27 4.10 -3.66
CA LEU A 103 -6.86 4.19 -5.07
C LEU A 103 -5.99 5.41 -5.34
N LEU A 104 -6.33 6.57 -4.77
CA LEU A 104 -5.50 7.78 -4.89
C LEU A 104 -4.14 7.61 -4.21
N SER A 105 -4.12 7.02 -3.00
CA SER A 105 -2.87 6.74 -2.30
C SER A 105 -1.98 5.78 -3.09
N PHE A 106 -2.55 4.70 -3.63
CA PHE A 106 -1.86 3.73 -4.47
C PHE A 106 -1.27 4.38 -5.74
N GLY A 107 -2.08 5.13 -6.48
CA GLY A 107 -1.65 5.77 -7.73
C GLY A 107 -0.57 6.82 -7.49
N LEU A 108 -0.83 7.77 -6.59
CA LEU A 108 0.10 8.86 -6.30
C LEU A 108 1.37 8.37 -5.61
N GLY A 109 1.23 7.48 -4.62
CA GLY A 109 2.38 6.89 -3.93
C GLY A 109 3.23 6.04 -4.85
N GLY A 110 2.60 5.27 -5.77
CA GLY A 110 3.30 4.49 -6.79
C GLY A 110 4.11 5.38 -7.74
N ILE A 111 3.50 6.42 -8.31
CA ILE A 111 4.18 7.38 -9.18
C ILE A 111 5.33 8.06 -8.45
N ALA A 112 5.10 8.54 -7.23
CA ALA A 112 6.15 9.17 -6.43
C ALA A 112 7.30 8.21 -6.13
N GLY A 113 7.00 6.95 -5.79
CA GLY A 113 8.01 5.92 -5.56
C GLY A 113 8.85 5.64 -6.80
N ASP A 114 8.23 5.58 -7.98
CA ASP A 114 8.93 5.36 -9.24
C ASP A 114 9.80 6.58 -9.61
N LEU A 115 9.32 7.82 -9.43
CA LEU A 115 10.13 9.04 -9.62
C LEU A 115 11.32 9.13 -8.64
N LEU A 116 11.11 8.78 -7.37
CA LEU A 116 12.19 8.79 -6.38
C LEU A 116 13.29 7.78 -6.71
N LYS A 117 12.98 6.66 -7.37
CA LYS A 117 13.99 5.71 -7.84
C LYS A 117 14.97 6.32 -8.82
N GLU A 118 14.47 7.09 -9.77
CA GLU A 118 15.31 7.81 -10.74
C GLU A 118 16.21 8.86 -10.07
N VAL A 119 15.70 9.51 -9.01
CA VAL A 119 16.46 10.52 -8.26
C VAL A 119 17.59 9.91 -7.43
N PHE A 120 17.33 8.78 -6.77
CA PHE A 120 18.30 8.17 -5.85
C PHE A 120 19.23 7.15 -6.51
N ASP A 121 18.82 6.55 -7.60
CA ASP A 121 19.55 5.59 -8.44
C ASP A 121 20.42 4.58 -7.66
N ARG A 122 19.88 4.03 -6.58
CA ARG A 122 20.61 3.11 -5.71
C ARG A 122 20.75 1.74 -6.33
N ALA A 123 21.96 1.18 -6.30
CA ALA A 123 22.22 -0.20 -6.70
C ALA A 123 21.48 -1.20 -5.80
N ARG A 124 21.03 -2.32 -6.39
CA ARG A 124 20.38 -3.41 -5.65
C ARG A 124 21.39 -4.29 -4.92
N PRO A 125 20.93 -5.02 -3.86
CA PRO A 125 21.80 -5.96 -3.14
C PRO A 125 22.51 -6.95 -4.06
N ALA A 126 21.84 -7.50 -5.08
CA ALA A 126 22.42 -8.46 -6.02
C ALA A 126 23.60 -7.88 -6.86
N VAL A 127 23.67 -6.56 -7.01
CA VAL A 127 24.79 -5.87 -7.68
C VAL A 127 25.89 -5.53 -6.67
N GLU A 128 25.50 -4.89 -5.56
CA GLU A 128 26.46 -4.35 -4.58
C GLU A 128 27.13 -5.45 -3.74
N LEU A 129 26.41 -6.54 -3.46
CA LEU A 129 26.84 -7.67 -2.64
C LEU A 129 27.09 -8.94 -3.50
N ALA A 130 27.45 -8.77 -4.77
CA ALA A 130 27.75 -9.90 -5.66
C ALA A 130 28.81 -10.83 -5.02
N GLY A 131 28.51 -12.13 -5.00
CA GLY A 131 29.36 -13.14 -4.36
C GLY A 131 29.24 -13.25 -2.83
N GLN A 132 28.49 -12.38 -2.16
CA GLN A 132 28.23 -12.44 -0.72
C GLN A 132 26.78 -12.89 -0.41
N ILE A 133 25.88 -12.77 -1.39
CA ILE A 133 24.49 -13.20 -1.29
C ILE A 133 24.15 -14.20 -2.39
N ILE A 134 23.07 -14.96 -2.16
CA ILE A 134 22.67 -16.06 -3.05
C ILE A 134 21.88 -15.54 -4.25
N ARG A 135 21.09 -14.47 -4.07
CA ARG A 135 20.32 -13.90 -5.16
C ARG A 135 21.23 -13.32 -6.24
N THR A 136 21.13 -13.88 -7.44
CA THR A 136 21.87 -13.40 -8.63
C THR A 136 21.00 -12.61 -9.60
N HIS A 137 19.67 -12.72 -9.50
CA HIS A 137 18.76 -12.00 -10.39
C HIS A 137 18.75 -10.51 -10.09
N VAL A 138 19.13 -9.73 -11.08
CA VAL A 138 19.18 -8.26 -11.02
C VAL A 138 18.01 -7.68 -11.80
N SER A 139 17.16 -6.90 -11.11
CA SER A 139 16.13 -6.10 -11.79
C SER A 139 16.79 -4.83 -12.37
N ALA A 140 16.35 -4.40 -13.55
CA ALA A 140 16.86 -3.19 -14.21
C ALA A 140 16.51 -1.88 -13.47
N SER A 141 15.49 -1.88 -12.58
CA SER A 141 15.10 -0.66 -11.86
C SER A 141 15.89 -0.46 -10.57
N PRO A 142 16.20 0.80 -10.17
CA PRO A 142 16.89 1.11 -8.93
C PRO A 142 16.23 0.55 -7.67
N ALA A 143 17.01 0.42 -6.59
CA ALA A 143 16.54 -0.21 -5.34
C ALA A 143 15.69 0.72 -4.48
N PHE A 144 16.04 1.99 -4.36
CA PHE A 144 15.48 2.92 -3.38
C PHE A 144 14.54 3.96 -3.99
N PRO A 145 13.33 4.12 -3.44
CA PRO A 145 12.66 3.27 -2.45
C PRO A 145 12.09 1.98 -3.07
N SER A 146 11.70 1.00 -2.23
CA SER A 146 11.08 -0.24 -2.71
C SER A 146 9.67 -0.01 -3.25
N GLY A 147 9.47 -0.23 -4.56
CA GLY A 147 8.17 -0.04 -5.22
C GLY A 147 7.08 -0.99 -4.72
N HIS A 148 7.42 -2.26 -4.39
CA HIS A 148 6.46 -3.20 -3.79
C HIS A 148 6.03 -2.76 -2.39
N ALA A 149 6.96 -2.29 -1.56
CA ALA A 149 6.63 -1.76 -0.24
C ALA A 149 5.76 -0.50 -0.35
N THR A 150 6.10 0.44 -1.24
CA THR A 150 5.30 1.64 -1.47
C THR A 150 3.87 1.29 -1.91
N LYS A 151 3.72 0.46 -2.93
CA LYS A 151 2.42 0.13 -3.53
C LYS A 151 1.54 -0.71 -2.58
N SER A 152 2.10 -1.73 -1.92
CA SER A 152 1.34 -2.56 -0.97
C SER A 152 0.89 -1.76 0.26
N MET A 153 1.76 -0.91 0.82
CA MET A 153 1.41 -0.06 1.95
C MET A 153 0.45 1.07 1.56
N ALA A 154 0.55 1.64 0.36
CA ALA A 154 -0.40 2.62 -0.14
C ALA A 154 -1.81 2.03 -0.32
N LEU A 155 -1.93 0.74 -0.62
CA LEU A 155 -3.21 0.02 -0.58
C LEU A 155 -3.71 -0.21 0.86
N ALA A 156 -2.83 -0.51 1.81
CA ALA A 156 -3.23 -0.95 3.14
C ALA A 156 -3.43 0.19 4.15
N LEU A 157 -2.53 1.18 4.19
CA LEU A 157 -2.49 2.21 5.22
C LEU A 157 -3.76 3.07 5.31
N PRO A 158 -4.36 3.55 4.19
CA PRO A 158 -5.58 4.35 4.30
C PRO A 158 -6.70 3.59 5.00
N TYR A 159 -6.91 2.33 4.66
CA TYR A 159 -7.92 1.50 5.28
C TYR A 159 -7.58 1.18 6.74
N PHE A 160 -6.32 0.85 7.02
CA PHE A 160 -5.84 0.55 8.37
C PHE A 160 -5.97 1.74 9.31
N LEU A 161 -5.60 2.94 8.89
CA LEU A 161 -5.56 4.13 9.72
C LEU A 161 -6.93 4.81 9.86
N LEU A 162 -7.77 4.77 8.82
CA LEU A 162 -8.95 5.61 8.71
C LEU A 162 -10.27 4.84 8.85
N SER A 163 -10.26 3.50 8.75
CA SER A 163 -11.48 2.71 8.95
C SER A 163 -11.91 2.80 10.41
N SER A 164 -13.04 3.47 10.65
CA SER A 164 -13.64 3.71 11.98
C SER A 164 -14.63 2.62 12.41
N GLY A 165 -14.81 1.58 11.60
CA GLY A 165 -15.83 0.55 11.82
C GLY A 165 -15.68 -0.16 13.15
N SER A 166 -16.62 0.04 14.07
CA SER A 166 -16.74 -0.74 15.32
C SER A 166 -17.09 -2.21 15.06
N HIS A 167 -17.61 -2.52 13.87
CA HIS A 167 -17.99 -3.88 13.48
C HIS A 167 -16.76 -4.78 13.35
N HIS A 168 -16.84 -5.98 13.93
CA HIS A 168 -15.71 -6.93 13.97
C HIS A 168 -15.18 -7.31 12.59
N LEU A 169 -16.01 -7.40 11.55
CA LEU A 169 -15.57 -7.70 10.19
C LEU A 169 -14.69 -6.59 9.60
N ASN A 170 -15.03 -5.30 9.82
CA ASN A 170 -14.16 -4.21 9.40
C ASN A 170 -12.77 -4.30 10.05
N ARG A 171 -12.73 -4.75 11.32
CA ARG A 171 -11.46 -4.99 12.01
C ARG A 171 -10.69 -6.15 11.38
N ILE A 172 -11.37 -7.26 11.05
CA ILE A 172 -10.74 -8.40 10.37
C ILE A 172 -10.17 -7.97 9.02
N PHE A 173 -10.96 -7.32 8.17
CA PHE A 173 -10.49 -6.84 6.86
C PHE A 173 -9.27 -5.91 6.98
N LYS A 174 -9.33 -4.94 7.89
CA LYS A 174 -8.27 -4.00 8.18
C LYS A 174 -6.96 -4.70 8.57
N ILE A 175 -7.02 -5.67 9.50
CA ILE A 175 -5.86 -6.43 9.94
C ILE A 175 -5.34 -7.30 8.79
N THR A 176 -6.22 -8.00 8.06
CA THR A 176 -5.83 -8.88 6.94
C THR A 176 -5.07 -8.11 5.86
N VAL A 177 -5.63 -6.99 5.39
CA VAL A 177 -4.98 -6.15 4.36
C VAL A 177 -3.62 -5.65 4.83
N PHE A 178 -3.52 -5.16 6.07
CA PHE A 178 -2.27 -4.67 6.63
C PHE A 178 -1.23 -5.78 6.81
N SER A 179 -1.65 -6.97 7.29
CA SER A 179 -0.75 -8.12 7.44
C SER A 179 -0.18 -8.59 6.11
N ILE A 180 -1.01 -8.66 5.05
CA ILE A 180 -0.52 -9.01 3.71
C ILE A 180 0.50 -7.97 3.24
N ALA A 181 0.27 -6.67 3.44
CA ALA A 181 1.21 -5.62 3.04
C ALA A 181 2.55 -5.71 3.79
N ILE A 182 2.52 -6.03 5.09
CA ILE A 182 3.74 -6.30 5.88
C ILE A 182 4.49 -7.51 5.34
N LEU A 183 3.79 -8.60 5.01
CA LEU A 183 4.41 -9.79 4.41
C LEU A 183 5.05 -9.48 3.05
N VAL A 184 4.41 -8.66 2.21
CA VAL A 184 5.02 -8.18 0.96
C VAL A 184 6.29 -7.39 1.26
N CYS A 185 6.27 -6.46 2.21
CA CYS A 185 7.44 -5.66 2.60
C CYS A 185 8.59 -6.56 3.08
N TYR A 186 8.32 -7.50 3.97
CA TYR A 186 9.34 -8.40 4.50
C TYR A 186 9.87 -9.36 3.41
N ALA A 187 9.01 -9.84 2.53
CA ALA A 187 9.41 -10.69 1.41
C ALA A 187 10.48 -10.03 0.52
N ARG A 188 10.45 -8.69 0.38
CA ARG A 188 11.48 -7.97 -0.41
C ARG A 188 12.86 -8.03 0.23
N ILE A 189 12.94 -8.10 1.56
CA ILE A 189 14.17 -8.24 2.33
C ILE A 189 14.61 -9.72 2.31
N ALA A 190 13.69 -10.61 2.66
CA ALA A 190 13.95 -12.06 2.73
C ALA A 190 14.44 -12.64 1.40
N LEU A 191 13.92 -12.14 0.27
CA LEU A 191 14.38 -12.49 -1.08
C LEU A 191 15.59 -11.67 -1.54
N GLN A 192 16.25 -10.90 -0.68
CA GLN A 192 17.45 -10.12 -1.00
C GLN A 192 17.26 -9.16 -2.20
N ALA A 193 16.03 -8.76 -2.47
CA ALA A 193 15.68 -7.89 -3.59
C ALA A 193 15.83 -6.40 -3.27
N HIS A 194 15.74 -6.05 -1.97
CA HIS A 194 15.85 -4.69 -1.43
C HIS A 194 16.47 -4.71 -0.05
N TYR A 195 17.15 -3.63 0.30
CA TYR A 195 17.62 -3.38 1.66
C TYR A 195 16.45 -2.99 2.58
N VAL A 196 16.69 -3.08 3.90
CA VAL A 196 15.71 -2.64 4.90
C VAL A 196 15.38 -1.16 4.73
N SER A 197 16.39 -0.33 4.47
CA SER A 197 16.22 1.10 4.21
C SER A 197 15.35 1.38 2.98
N ASP A 198 15.46 0.60 1.89
CA ASP A 198 14.59 0.75 0.71
C ASP A 198 13.12 0.51 1.06
N VAL A 199 12.88 -0.51 1.89
CA VAL A 199 11.51 -0.88 2.34
C VAL A 199 10.94 0.17 3.27
N LEU A 200 11.72 0.66 4.24
CA LEU A 200 11.28 1.73 5.16
C LEU A 200 10.97 3.04 4.42
N ALA A 201 11.80 3.42 3.45
CA ALA A 201 11.53 4.57 2.58
C ALA A 201 10.24 4.37 1.77
N GLY A 202 9.99 3.15 1.27
CA GLY A 202 8.75 2.80 0.57
C GLY A 202 7.52 2.95 1.47
N ILE A 203 7.58 2.46 2.71
CA ILE A 203 6.51 2.63 3.71
C ILE A 203 6.32 4.12 4.04
N GLY A 204 7.41 4.87 4.26
CA GLY A 204 7.38 6.31 4.49
C GLY A 204 6.72 7.08 3.36
N THR A 205 7.06 6.74 2.11
CA THR A 205 6.43 7.32 0.92
C THR A 205 4.93 7.04 0.91
N ALA A 206 4.51 5.78 1.07
CA ALA A 206 3.09 5.44 1.13
C ALA A 206 2.35 6.21 2.23
N THR A 207 2.97 6.33 3.41
CA THR A 207 2.40 7.05 4.56
C THR A 207 2.19 8.54 4.25
N ALA A 208 3.15 9.20 3.57
CA ALA A 208 3.05 10.61 3.19
C ALA A 208 1.86 10.89 2.26
N PHE A 209 1.49 9.93 1.40
CA PHE A 209 0.40 10.13 0.44
C PHE A 209 -1.00 9.89 1.02
N VAL A 210 -1.14 9.31 2.22
CA VAL A 210 -2.47 9.13 2.86
C VAL A 210 -3.21 10.47 3.06
N PRO A 211 -2.64 11.50 3.72
CA PRO A 211 -3.35 12.76 3.91
C PRO A 211 -3.62 13.50 2.60
N ILE A 212 -2.72 13.40 1.61
CA ILE A 212 -2.92 13.97 0.28
C ILE A 212 -4.11 13.30 -0.40
N ALA A 213 -4.19 11.96 -0.35
CA ALA A 213 -5.29 11.20 -0.92
C ALA A 213 -6.64 11.55 -0.24
N VAL A 214 -6.66 11.75 1.09
CA VAL A 214 -7.86 12.22 1.81
C VAL A 214 -8.28 13.61 1.35
N PHE A 215 -7.34 14.53 1.24
CA PHE A 215 -7.62 15.89 0.75
C PHE A 215 -8.23 15.86 -0.64
N LEU A 216 -7.63 15.10 -1.57
CA LEU A 216 -8.11 14.99 -2.95
C LEU A 216 -9.46 14.28 -3.05
N SER A 217 -9.68 13.21 -2.28
CA SER A 217 -10.97 12.51 -2.26
C SER A 217 -12.10 13.41 -1.76
N ASN A 218 -11.86 14.17 -0.69
CA ASN A 218 -12.82 15.15 -0.18
C ASN A 218 -13.13 16.25 -1.21
N LYS A 219 -12.12 16.70 -1.98
CA LYS A 219 -12.32 17.65 -3.07
C LYS A 219 -13.18 17.05 -4.19
N ILE A 220 -12.91 15.79 -4.56
CA ILE A 220 -13.72 15.05 -5.55
C ILE A 220 -15.17 14.92 -5.09
N TYR A 221 -15.39 14.52 -3.82
CA TYR A 221 -16.74 14.37 -3.27
C TYR A 221 -17.51 15.69 -3.27
N LYS A 222 -16.87 16.77 -2.84
CA LYS A 222 -17.48 18.10 -2.83
C LYS A 222 -17.82 18.60 -4.25
N LEU A 223 -16.87 18.56 -5.19
CA LEU A 223 -17.06 19.03 -6.56
C LEU A 223 -18.16 18.27 -7.30
N ASN A 224 -18.26 16.97 -7.06
CA ASN A 224 -19.26 16.12 -7.69
C ASN A 224 -20.56 16.00 -6.89
N ARG A 225 -20.69 16.69 -5.75
CA ARG A 225 -21.84 16.57 -4.83
C ARG A 225 -22.19 15.10 -4.58
N VAL A 226 -21.20 14.35 -4.05
CA VAL A 226 -21.34 12.90 -3.85
C VAL A 226 -22.12 12.65 -2.55
N ASP A 227 -23.36 12.20 -2.69
CA ASP A 227 -24.18 11.64 -1.63
C ASP A 227 -23.91 10.12 -1.45
N GLU A 228 -24.55 9.49 -0.48
CA GLU A 228 -24.38 8.05 -0.19
C GLU A 228 -24.73 7.17 -1.39
N LYS A 229 -25.84 7.44 -2.11
CA LYS A 229 -26.28 6.66 -3.28
C LYS A 229 -25.29 6.78 -4.45
N LYS A 230 -24.75 7.98 -4.66
CA LYS A 230 -23.75 8.22 -5.71
C LYS A 230 -22.43 7.54 -5.35
N LEU A 231 -22.03 7.57 -4.07
CA LEU A 231 -20.86 6.89 -3.56
C LEU A 231 -20.99 5.38 -3.76
N GLU A 232 -22.10 4.77 -3.38
CA GLU A 232 -22.36 3.34 -3.56
C GLU A 232 -22.20 2.93 -5.02
N ARG A 233 -22.82 3.65 -5.96
CA ARG A 233 -22.68 3.38 -7.41
C ARG A 233 -21.24 3.54 -7.89
N MET A 234 -20.52 4.54 -7.38
CA MET A 234 -19.13 4.80 -7.75
C MET A 234 -18.23 3.66 -7.26
N VAL A 235 -18.37 3.25 -6.01
CA VAL A 235 -17.57 2.16 -5.40
C VAL A 235 -17.86 0.82 -6.07
N THR A 236 -19.13 0.54 -6.41
CA THR A 236 -19.51 -0.66 -7.17
C THR A 236 -18.81 -0.71 -8.53
N ARG A 237 -18.81 0.41 -9.27
CA ARG A 237 -18.10 0.50 -10.57
C ARG A 237 -16.60 0.32 -10.41
N LEU A 238 -15.99 0.93 -9.40
CA LEU A 238 -14.56 0.77 -9.10
C LEU A 238 -14.23 -0.68 -8.73
N GLY A 239 -15.07 -1.33 -7.93
CA GLY A 239 -14.92 -2.76 -7.60
C GLY A 239 -14.94 -3.66 -8.84
N PHE A 240 -15.83 -3.38 -9.79
CA PHE A 240 -15.90 -4.11 -11.05
C PHE A 240 -14.63 -3.90 -11.92
N VAL A 241 -14.15 -2.65 -12.02
CA VAL A 241 -12.91 -2.34 -12.74
C VAL A 241 -11.70 -3.03 -12.08
N LEU A 242 -11.61 -3.04 -10.75
CA LEU A 242 -10.57 -3.75 -10.02
C LEU A 242 -10.61 -5.26 -10.26
N LEU A 243 -11.82 -5.85 -10.31
CA LEU A 243 -11.99 -7.26 -10.63
C LEU A 243 -11.46 -7.60 -12.02
N LEU A 244 -11.83 -6.80 -13.03
CA LEU A 244 -11.33 -6.98 -14.40
C LEU A 244 -9.81 -6.84 -14.48
N LEU A 245 -9.23 -5.87 -13.76
CA LEU A 245 -7.79 -5.66 -13.71
C LEU A 245 -7.07 -6.87 -13.07
N ILE A 246 -7.61 -7.42 -11.99
CA ILE A 246 -7.06 -8.62 -11.35
C ILE A 246 -7.10 -9.82 -12.31
N LEU A 247 -8.23 -10.04 -12.96
CA LEU A 247 -8.38 -11.12 -13.95
C LEU A 247 -7.38 -10.97 -15.10
N TYR A 248 -7.21 -9.75 -15.60
CA TYR A 248 -6.21 -9.45 -16.63
C TYR A 248 -4.77 -9.74 -16.15
N LEU A 249 -4.38 -9.24 -14.97
CA LEU A 249 -3.02 -9.43 -14.44
C LEU A 249 -2.71 -10.90 -14.10
N THR A 250 -3.70 -11.65 -13.62
CA THR A 250 -3.53 -13.09 -13.37
C THR A 250 -3.38 -13.86 -14.67
N PHE A 251 -4.14 -13.52 -15.71
CA PHE A 251 -4.05 -14.15 -17.03
C PHE A 251 -2.72 -13.84 -17.73
N GLU A 252 -2.26 -12.58 -17.69
CA GLU A 252 -0.97 -12.18 -18.27
C GLU A 252 0.23 -12.83 -17.53
N GLY A 253 0.13 -12.99 -16.21
CA GLY A 253 1.14 -13.67 -15.39
C GLY A 253 1.26 -15.18 -15.65
N THR A 254 0.20 -15.82 -16.17
CA THR A 254 0.22 -17.25 -16.55
C THR A 254 0.79 -17.49 -17.96
N LEU A 255 0.93 -16.45 -18.77
CA LEU A 255 1.47 -16.53 -20.13
C LEU A 255 2.98 -16.20 -20.21
N ARG A 256 3.60 -15.77 -19.11
CA ARG A 256 5.05 -15.50 -18.97
C ARG A 256 5.73 -16.57 -18.14
#